data_c7c1a461e766b0b795c66e964647e839
#
_entry.id   c7c1a461e766b0b795c66e964647e839
#
_cell.length_a   1.000
_cell.length_b   1.000
_cell.length_c   1.000
_cell.angle_alpha   90.00
_cell.angle_beta   90.00
_cell.angle_gamma   90.00
#
_symmetry.space_group_name_H-M   'P 1'
#
loop_
_entity.id
_entity.type
_entity.pdbx_description
1 polymer ?
#
loop_
_entity_poly.entity_id
_entity_poly.type
_entity_poly.pdbx_seq_one_letter_code
_entity_poly.pdbx_strand_id
1 'polypeptide(L)'
;MNKPDEVEIIRIFQQRFGKKSGFVAEDLEMLRLANAKFAVKSDMLTQSTDVPPGMRLREMARKSLAACVSDFSCKGIKPRYATISLAIPRGFSLRQVNELAEGFARSSGEFGVQIVGGDVNEGKEIIIEVSMFGAGKKIPSRGGAKRGDIIVTSGPFGYCSAGLKIILGKVHTNSQFAKKCKEKVFRPTPKLEFGLKAAKYFSSSMDSSDGLSITLNDMSKQSQNRFVITNLPVEDDIVDFAKKNKMNLADLIFCGGEEYEIVATISPRNLHKVRNLAKGSNMSLYEIGYVTSGKRVVYIEKKRERVISRCGWIHLRS
;
A
#
# COMPACT_ATOMS: atom_id res chain seq x y z
N MET A 1 7.17 31.50 -3.16
CA MET A 1 7.75 30.34 -3.91
C MET A 1 6.92 29.12 -3.55
N ASN A 2 6.36 28.42 -4.54
CA ASN A 2 5.67 27.15 -4.27
C ASN A 2 6.69 26.12 -3.77
N LYS A 3 6.44 25.55 -2.59
CA LYS A 3 7.26 24.45 -2.08
C LYS A 3 6.96 23.21 -2.92
N PRO A 4 8.00 22.44 -3.34
CA PRO A 4 7.78 21.24 -4.11
C PRO A 4 7.10 20.17 -3.25
N ASP A 5 6.14 19.44 -3.83
CA ASP A 5 5.59 18.23 -3.23
C ASP A 5 6.49 17.01 -3.54
N GLU A 6 6.17 15.87 -2.96
CA GLU A 6 6.89 14.62 -3.14
C GLU A 6 7.08 14.24 -4.61
N VAL A 7 6.03 14.37 -5.41
CA VAL A 7 6.05 13.99 -6.84
C VAL A 7 7.05 14.86 -7.61
N GLU A 8 7.12 16.15 -7.29
CA GLU A 8 8.06 17.06 -7.93
C GLU A 8 9.51 16.78 -7.50
N ILE A 9 9.73 16.48 -6.22
CA ILE A 9 11.05 16.09 -5.70
C ILE A 9 11.54 14.83 -6.41
N ILE A 10 10.74 13.77 -6.45
CA ILE A 10 11.09 12.53 -7.14
C ILE A 10 11.44 12.79 -8.61
N ARG A 11 10.66 13.62 -9.30
CA ARG A 11 10.94 13.99 -10.70
C ARG A 11 12.28 14.68 -10.88
N ILE A 12 12.65 15.60 -9.98
CA ILE A 12 13.94 16.31 -10.00
C ILE A 12 15.09 15.30 -9.87
N PHE A 13 15.01 14.38 -8.90
CA PHE A 13 16.03 13.34 -8.73
C PHE A 13 16.12 12.42 -9.94
N GLN A 14 15.00 11.95 -10.48
CA GLN A 14 14.96 11.12 -11.68
C GLN A 14 15.63 11.80 -12.90
N GLN A 15 15.42 13.10 -13.07
CA GLN A 15 16.08 13.87 -14.14
C GLN A 15 17.60 13.95 -13.96
N ARG A 16 18.09 14.02 -12.72
CA ARG A 16 19.52 14.10 -12.41
C ARG A 16 20.24 12.77 -12.53
N PHE A 17 19.58 11.68 -12.13
CA PHE A 17 20.15 10.34 -12.29
C PHE A 17 20.22 9.89 -13.76
N GLY A 18 19.55 10.60 -14.64
CA GLY A 18 19.64 10.46 -16.09
C GLY A 18 18.82 9.30 -16.65
N LYS A 19 18.52 9.38 -17.95
CA LYS A 19 17.75 8.36 -18.68
C LYS A 19 18.39 6.95 -18.67
N LYS A 20 19.66 6.84 -18.35
CA LYS A 20 20.38 5.55 -18.26
C LYS A 20 19.95 4.71 -17.05
N SER A 21 19.32 5.28 -16.04
CA SER A 21 18.85 4.54 -14.85
C SER A 21 17.62 3.68 -15.11
N GLY A 22 16.92 3.89 -16.24
CA GLY A 22 15.71 3.12 -16.56
C GLY A 22 14.58 3.31 -15.54
N PHE A 23 14.56 4.43 -14.83
CA PHE A 23 13.64 4.68 -13.72
C PHE A 23 12.20 4.73 -14.20
N VAL A 24 11.51 3.61 -14.10
CA VAL A 24 10.05 3.52 -14.25
C VAL A 24 9.52 3.30 -12.84
N ALA A 25 8.58 4.12 -12.39
CA ALA A 25 8.00 3.97 -11.06
C ALA A 25 7.35 2.60 -10.89
N GLU A 26 7.90 1.77 -10.03
CA GLU A 26 7.40 0.44 -9.66
C GLU A 26 7.39 0.31 -8.13
N ASP A 27 6.67 -0.68 -7.61
CA ASP A 27 6.66 -0.95 -6.18
C ASP A 27 7.99 -1.60 -5.72
N LEU A 28 8.60 -2.40 -6.59
CA LEU A 28 9.91 -3.02 -6.35
C LEU A 28 10.88 -2.71 -7.49
N GLU A 29 12.10 -2.38 -7.15
CA GLU A 29 13.19 -2.31 -8.12
C GLU A 29 13.80 -3.70 -8.34
N MET A 30 13.86 -4.13 -9.60
CA MET A 30 14.46 -5.41 -9.99
C MET A 30 15.93 -5.21 -10.40
N LEU A 31 16.84 -5.71 -9.61
CA LEU A 31 18.28 -5.62 -9.84
C LEU A 31 18.85 -6.94 -10.33
N ARG A 32 19.96 -6.85 -11.07
CA ARG A 32 20.75 -7.99 -11.49
C ARG A 32 22.20 -7.84 -11.00
N LEU A 33 22.64 -8.84 -10.27
CA LEU A 33 24.03 -8.94 -9.84
C LEU A 33 24.56 -10.31 -10.29
N ALA A 34 25.52 -10.31 -11.20
CA ALA A 34 25.98 -11.51 -11.90
C ALA A 34 24.79 -12.29 -12.52
N ASN A 35 24.59 -13.53 -12.12
CA ASN A 35 23.49 -14.38 -12.60
C ASN A 35 22.22 -14.32 -11.74
N ALA A 36 22.25 -13.60 -10.61
CA ALA A 36 21.11 -13.48 -9.71
C ALA A 36 20.24 -12.28 -10.06
N LYS A 37 18.91 -12.45 -9.98
CA LYS A 37 17.94 -11.36 -10.00
C LYS A 37 17.31 -11.26 -8.62
N PHE A 38 17.25 -10.04 -8.10
CA PHE A 38 16.61 -9.77 -6.82
C PHE A 38 15.81 -8.47 -6.88
N ALA A 39 14.81 -8.39 -6.03
CA ALA A 39 13.99 -7.23 -5.82
C ALA A 39 14.49 -6.47 -4.59
N VAL A 40 14.43 -5.16 -4.64
CA VAL A 40 14.71 -4.27 -3.52
C VAL A 40 13.62 -3.23 -3.40
N LYS A 41 13.31 -2.86 -2.17
CA LYS A 41 12.44 -1.74 -1.81
C LYS A 41 13.01 -1.06 -0.57
N SER A 42 12.89 0.25 -0.53
CA SER A 42 13.14 1.05 0.66
C SER A 42 11.91 1.89 0.97
N ASP A 43 11.47 1.87 2.22
CA ASP A 43 10.36 2.65 2.76
C ASP A 43 10.74 3.33 4.05
N MET A 44 10.15 4.50 4.28
CA MET A 44 10.40 5.31 5.47
C MET A 44 9.09 5.56 6.24
N LEU A 45 9.16 5.39 7.56
CA LEU A 45 8.12 5.80 8.49
C LEU A 45 8.64 6.94 9.35
N THR A 46 7.95 8.07 9.34
CA THR A 46 8.27 9.27 10.13
C THR A 46 7.20 9.47 11.20
N GLN A 47 7.62 9.65 12.46
CA GLN A 47 6.67 9.73 13.59
C GLN A 47 5.60 10.81 13.41
N SER A 48 5.97 11.99 12.95
CA SER A 48 5.06 13.13 12.83
C SER A 48 3.99 12.97 11.75
N THR A 49 4.24 12.17 10.71
CA THR A 49 3.35 11.99 9.55
C THR A 49 2.62 10.64 9.55
N ASP A 50 3.31 9.58 9.99
CA ASP A 50 2.85 8.20 9.77
C ASP A 50 2.39 7.50 11.03
N VAL A 51 2.55 8.16 12.20
CA VAL A 51 2.23 7.56 13.51
C VAL A 51 1.04 8.30 14.14
N PRO A 52 -0.17 7.79 13.98
CA PRO A 52 -1.33 8.40 14.61
C PRO A 52 -1.32 8.25 16.14
N PRO A 53 -2.01 9.15 16.87
CA PRO A 53 -2.08 9.10 18.32
C PRO A 53 -2.50 7.74 18.86
N GLY A 54 -1.77 7.25 19.87
CA GLY A 54 -2.04 5.98 20.54
C GLY A 54 -1.36 4.75 19.94
N MET A 55 -0.65 4.88 18.82
CA MET A 55 0.18 3.82 18.28
C MET A 55 1.42 3.61 19.17
N ARG A 56 1.71 2.35 19.53
CA ARG A 56 2.85 1.98 20.38
C ARG A 56 4.10 1.73 19.56
N LEU A 57 5.27 1.81 20.17
CA LEU A 57 6.56 1.61 19.49
C LEU A 57 6.65 0.26 18.76
N ARG A 58 6.15 -0.82 19.40
CA ARG A 58 6.09 -2.14 18.74
C ARG A 58 5.18 -2.17 17.50
N GLU A 59 4.14 -1.33 17.46
CA GLU A 59 3.25 -1.21 16.31
C GLU A 59 3.90 -0.37 15.20
N MET A 60 4.69 0.66 15.56
CA MET A 60 5.51 1.42 14.59
C MET A 60 6.52 0.51 13.88
N ALA A 61 7.28 -0.31 14.65
CA ALA A 61 8.21 -1.27 14.10
C ALA A 61 7.52 -2.27 13.15
N ARG A 62 6.34 -2.79 13.55
CA ARG A 62 5.59 -3.70 12.70
C ARG A 62 5.05 -3.02 11.44
N LYS A 63 4.53 -1.79 11.57
CA LYS A 63 3.98 -1.02 10.45
C LYS A 63 5.06 -0.71 9.41
N SER A 64 6.26 -0.32 9.83
CA SER A 64 7.37 -0.04 8.91
C SER A 64 7.78 -1.26 8.09
N LEU A 65 7.84 -2.47 8.70
CA LEU A 65 8.07 -3.71 7.96
C LEU A 65 6.87 -4.06 7.06
N ALA A 66 5.63 -3.86 7.54
CA ALA A 66 4.43 -4.19 6.79
C ALA A 66 4.29 -3.35 5.51
N ALA A 67 4.71 -2.08 5.52
CA ALA A 67 4.72 -1.22 4.33
C ALA A 67 5.58 -1.85 3.22
N CYS A 68 6.85 -2.15 3.49
CA CYS A 68 7.71 -2.84 2.51
C CYS A 68 7.15 -4.21 2.09
N VAL A 69 6.63 -5.01 3.03
CA VAL A 69 6.04 -6.33 2.72
C VAL A 69 4.83 -6.19 1.79
N SER A 70 4.09 -5.08 1.85
CA SER A 70 2.97 -4.81 0.94
C SER A 70 3.42 -4.72 -0.52
N ASP A 71 4.50 -4.01 -0.79
CA ASP A 71 5.11 -3.93 -2.12
C ASP A 71 5.54 -5.31 -2.64
N PHE A 72 6.19 -6.09 -1.78
CA PHE A 72 6.57 -7.46 -2.12
C PHE A 72 5.35 -8.34 -2.39
N SER A 73 4.27 -8.12 -1.64
CA SER A 73 3.02 -8.88 -1.78
C SER A 73 2.37 -8.66 -3.14
N CYS A 74 2.22 -7.41 -3.58
CA CYS A 74 1.56 -7.11 -4.86
C CYS A 74 2.38 -7.61 -6.07
N LYS A 75 3.70 -7.78 -5.89
CA LYS A 75 4.61 -8.29 -6.94
C LYS A 75 4.84 -9.81 -6.85
N GLY A 76 4.34 -10.48 -5.81
CA GLY A 76 4.47 -11.91 -5.63
C GLY A 76 5.91 -12.38 -5.42
N ILE A 77 6.73 -11.56 -4.78
CA ILE A 77 8.09 -11.90 -4.38
C ILE A 77 8.14 -12.09 -2.88
N LYS A 78 8.75 -13.19 -2.44
CA LYS A 78 8.97 -13.42 -1.01
C LYS A 78 10.12 -12.54 -0.52
N PRO A 79 9.90 -11.60 0.41
CA PRO A 79 10.97 -10.90 1.07
C PRO A 79 11.81 -11.89 1.90
N ARG A 80 13.12 -11.65 1.99
CA ARG A 80 14.05 -12.54 2.70
C ARG A 80 14.87 -11.82 3.75
N TYR A 81 15.39 -10.66 3.40
CA TYR A 81 16.31 -9.90 4.23
C TYR A 81 15.85 -8.46 4.32
N ALA A 82 16.18 -7.83 5.44
CA ALA A 82 16.00 -6.39 5.61
C ALA A 82 17.18 -5.79 6.38
N THR A 83 17.46 -4.52 6.10
CA THR A 83 18.22 -3.63 6.98
C THR A 83 17.30 -2.55 7.53
N ILE A 84 17.59 -2.03 8.72
CA ILE A 84 16.78 -1.01 9.39
C ILE A 84 17.68 0.12 9.83
N SER A 85 17.42 1.33 9.33
CA SER A 85 18.08 2.53 9.82
C SER A 85 17.11 3.32 10.70
N LEU A 86 17.58 3.75 11.86
CA LEU A 86 16.80 4.43 12.88
C LEU A 86 17.36 5.83 13.15
N ALA A 87 16.51 6.83 13.20
CA ALA A 87 16.79 8.07 13.92
C ALA A 87 15.89 8.11 15.15
N ILE A 88 16.45 8.35 16.34
CA ILE A 88 15.72 8.38 17.60
C ILE A 88 16.07 9.64 18.41
N PRO A 89 15.13 10.19 19.21
CA PRO A 89 15.42 11.35 20.06
C PRO A 89 16.45 11.03 21.15
N ARG A 90 17.27 12.02 21.49
CA ARG A 90 18.25 11.96 22.57
C ARG A 90 17.55 11.58 23.86
N GLY A 91 16.95 11.27 24.45
CA GLY A 91 16.22 10.91 25.68
C GLY A 91 15.44 9.61 25.56
N PHE A 92 15.66 8.86 24.49
CA PHE A 92 14.99 7.59 24.28
C PHE A 92 15.48 6.56 25.31
N SER A 93 14.59 6.09 26.16
CA SER A 93 14.93 5.20 27.28
C SER A 93 15.19 3.76 26.82
N LEU A 94 15.96 3.00 27.59
CA LEU A 94 16.17 1.56 27.34
C LEU A 94 14.86 0.78 27.25
N ARG A 95 13.83 1.15 28.01
CA ARG A 95 12.50 0.54 27.90
C ARG A 95 11.88 0.75 26.54
N GLN A 96 11.98 1.95 26.00
CA GLN A 96 11.47 2.29 24.66
C GLN A 96 12.27 1.58 23.54
N VAL A 97 13.61 1.51 23.69
CA VAL A 97 14.46 0.73 22.79
C VAL A 97 14.05 -0.73 22.76
N ASN A 98 13.85 -1.35 23.93
CA ASN A 98 13.42 -2.74 24.04
C ASN A 98 12.02 -2.96 23.41
N GLU A 99 11.08 -2.05 23.64
CA GLU A 99 9.75 -2.16 23.03
C GLU A 99 9.80 -2.10 21.50
N LEU A 100 10.62 -1.21 20.93
CA LEU A 100 10.81 -1.10 19.49
C LEU A 100 11.50 -2.35 18.92
N ALA A 101 12.56 -2.82 19.57
CA ALA A 101 13.30 -4.03 19.19
C ALA A 101 12.42 -5.29 19.24
N GLU A 102 11.58 -5.42 20.28
CA GLU A 102 10.60 -6.51 20.38
C GLU A 102 9.58 -6.46 19.23
N GLY A 103 9.15 -5.25 18.85
CA GLY A 103 8.28 -5.04 17.68
C GLY A 103 8.92 -5.56 16.38
N PHE A 104 10.18 -5.23 16.15
CA PHE A 104 10.93 -5.73 14.99
C PHE A 104 11.12 -7.24 15.03
N ALA A 105 11.52 -7.80 16.16
CA ALA A 105 11.75 -9.23 16.30
C ALA A 105 10.48 -10.06 16.01
N ARG A 106 9.34 -9.64 16.56
CA ARG A 106 8.05 -10.30 16.33
C ARG A 106 7.59 -10.18 14.89
N SER A 107 7.66 -8.99 14.30
CA SER A 107 7.21 -8.76 12.91
C SER A 107 8.16 -9.39 11.87
N SER A 108 9.46 -9.46 12.16
CA SER A 108 10.44 -10.24 11.41
C SER A 108 10.03 -11.72 11.31
N GLY A 109 9.65 -12.32 12.44
CA GLY A 109 9.12 -13.69 12.47
C GLY A 109 7.78 -13.83 11.75
N GLU A 110 6.85 -12.88 11.95
CA GLU A 110 5.52 -12.87 11.32
C GLU A 110 5.62 -12.86 9.79
N PHE A 111 6.48 -12.03 9.22
CA PHE A 111 6.63 -11.86 7.78
C PHE A 111 7.69 -12.80 7.16
N GLY A 112 8.43 -13.55 7.99
CA GLY A 112 9.49 -14.44 7.55
C GLY A 112 10.66 -13.69 6.88
N VAL A 113 10.99 -12.50 7.41
CA VAL A 113 12.07 -11.61 6.94
C VAL A 113 13.18 -11.57 7.98
N GLN A 114 14.41 -11.90 7.59
CA GLN A 114 15.56 -11.80 8.48
C GLN A 114 16.14 -10.38 8.45
N ILE A 115 16.17 -9.70 9.60
CA ILE A 115 16.87 -8.42 9.75
C ILE A 115 18.36 -8.74 9.90
N VAL A 116 19.17 -8.22 8.97
CA VAL A 116 20.61 -8.57 8.88
C VAL A 116 21.55 -7.44 9.26
N GLY A 117 21.03 -6.24 9.50
CA GLY A 117 21.82 -5.08 9.89
C GLY A 117 21.00 -3.81 9.88
N GLY A 118 21.68 -2.70 9.97
CA GLY A 118 21.10 -1.36 9.96
C GLY A 118 22.05 -0.33 10.55
N ASP A 119 21.51 0.84 10.84
CA ASP A 119 22.23 1.95 11.44
C ASP A 119 21.37 2.66 12.49
N VAL A 120 22.00 3.37 13.43
CA VAL A 120 21.28 4.15 14.44
C VAL A 120 21.90 5.53 14.55
N ASN A 121 21.06 6.56 14.45
CA ASN A 121 21.49 7.95 14.57
C ASN A 121 20.57 8.72 15.52
N GLU A 122 21.01 9.90 15.94
CA GLU A 122 20.20 10.84 16.70
C GLU A 122 19.29 11.65 15.77
N GLY A 123 18.04 11.84 16.16
CA GLY A 123 17.05 12.63 15.43
C GLY A 123 16.17 13.47 16.37
N LYS A 124 15.32 14.33 15.81
CA LYS A 124 14.32 15.08 16.58
C LYS A 124 13.07 14.27 16.89
N GLU A 125 12.79 13.26 16.09
CA GLU A 125 11.67 12.36 16.20
C GLU A 125 12.09 10.96 15.75
N ILE A 126 11.23 9.97 15.94
CA ILE A 126 11.50 8.61 15.47
C ILE A 126 11.32 8.58 13.95
N ILE A 127 12.36 8.16 13.25
CA ILE A 127 12.34 7.84 11.84
C ILE A 127 12.84 6.41 11.67
N ILE A 128 12.10 5.60 10.94
CA ILE A 128 12.43 4.21 10.65
C ILE A 128 12.50 4.05 9.13
N GLU A 129 13.68 3.77 8.62
CA GLU A 129 13.88 3.36 7.22
C GLU A 129 14.07 1.84 7.19
N VAL A 130 13.37 1.18 6.28
CA VAL A 130 13.47 -0.27 6.05
C VAL A 130 13.87 -0.49 4.60
N SER A 131 15.06 -1.01 4.36
CA SER A 131 15.45 -1.55 3.06
C SER A 131 15.26 -3.06 3.05
N MET A 132 14.44 -3.58 2.13
CA MET A 132 14.04 -4.98 2.07
C MET A 132 14.44 -5.64 0.75
N PHE A 133 14.83 -6.91 0.82
CA PHE A 133 15.38 -7.65 -0.30
C PHE A 133 14.70 -9.02 -0.47
N GLY A 134 14.44 -9.41 -1.73
CA GLY A 134 13.89 -10.71 -2.06
C GLY A 134 14.38 -11.22 -3.40
N ALA A 135 14.44 -12.54 -3.59
CA ALA A 135 14.80 -13.14 -4.87
C ALA A 135 13.56 -13.34 -5.75
N GLY A 136 13.67 -12.98 -7.03
CA GLY A 136 12.58 -13.16 -7.99
C GLY A 136 13.03 -13.05 -9.44
N LYS A 137 12.26 -13.62 -10.35
CA LYS A 137 12.60 -13.64 -11.78
C LYS A 137 11.81 -12.59 -12.60
N LYS A 138 10.55 -12.42 -12.28
CA LYS A 138 9.60 -11.57 -13.02
C LYS A 138 8.50 -11.08 -12.07
N ILE A 139 8.12 -9.83 -12.19
CA ILE A 139 7.03 -9.20 -11.46
C ILE A 139 5.96 -8.70 -12.44
N PRO A 140 4.68 -8.67 -12.06
CA PRO A 140 3.66 -7.89 -12.79
C PRO A 140 3.97 -6.40 -12.63
N SER A 141 4.11 -5.67 -13.74
CA SER A 141 4.37 -4.24 -13.69
C SER A 141 3.10 -3.45 -13.38
N ARG A 142 3.24 -2.21 -12.92
CA ARG A 142 2.12 -1.26 -12.81
C ARG A 142 1.45 -0.99 -14.15
N GLY A 143 2.24 -0.97 -15.24
CA GLY A 143 1.80 -0.65 -16.60
C GLY A 143 1.37 -1.85 -17.44
N GLY A 144 1.17 -3.02 -16.86
CA GLY A 144 0.88 -4.25 -17.61
C GLY A 144 -0.59 -4.53 -17.93
N ALA A 145 -1.53 -3.66 -17.55
CA ALA A 145 -2.97 -3.87 -17.75
C ALA A 145 -3.37 -3.90 -19.23
N LYS A 146 -4.21 -4.85 -19.59
CA LYS A 146 -4.69 -5.07 -20.96
C LYS A 146 -6.18 -4.81 -21.08
N ARG A 147 -6.64 -4.38 -22.24
CA ARG A 147 -8.07 -4.24 -22.53
C ARG A 147 -8.79 -5.56 -22.31
N GLY A 148 -9.93 -5.50 -21.65
CA GLY A 148 -10.72 -6.67 -21.27
C GLY A 148 -10.30 -7.31 -19.95
N ASP A 149 -9.21 -6.86 -19.31
CA ASP A 149 -8.86 -7.32 -17.97
C ASP A 149 -9.90 -6.86 -16.95
N ILE A 150 -10.14 -7.69 -15.95
CA ILE A 150 -10.96 -7.37 -14.77
C ILE A 150 -10.06 -6.72 -13.72
N ILE A 151 -10.53 -5.62 -13.12
CA ILE A 151 -9.84 -4.93 -12.03
C ILE A 151 -10.33 -5.53 -10.72
N VAL A 152 -9.39 -5.92 -9.86
CA VAL A 152 -9.70 -6.55 -8.56
C VAL A 152 -8.91 -5.90 -7.43
N THR A 153 -9.46 -6.02 -6.20
CA THR A 153 -8.72 -5.74 -4.97
C THR A 153 -8.75 -6.95 -4.02
N SER A 154 -7.69 -7.11 -3.25
CA SER A 154 -7.51 -8.24 -2.31
C SER A 154 -8.29 -8.10 -1.01
N GLY A 155 -8.96 -6.98 -0.80
CA GLY A 155 -9.76 -6.68 0.37
C GLY A 155 -10.57 -5.41 0.20
N PRO A 156 -11.42 -5.10 1.21
CA PRO A 156 -12.22 -3.89 1.23
C PRO A 156 -11.41 -2.66 1.60
N PHE A 157 -11.90 -1.49 1.23
CA PHE A 157 -11.35 -0.18 1.52
C PHE A 157 -12.25 0.63 2.44
N GLY A 158 -11.68 1.65 3.08
CA GLY A 158 -12.39 2.60 3.93
C GLY A 158 -12.16 2.40 5.42
N TYR A 159 -11.60 1.25 5.86
CA TYR A 159 -11.33 1.00 7.28
C TYR A 159 -10.21 1.88 7.84
N CYS A 160 -9.13 2.06 7.12
CA CYS A 160 -8.03 2.94 7.55
C CYS A 160 -8.47 4.40 7.53
N SER A 161 -9.20 4.83 6.51
CA SER A 161 -9.79 6.17 6.44
C SER A 161 -10.75 6.44 7.60
N ALA A 162 -11.67 5.50 7.91
CA ALA A 162 -12.56 5.60 9.06
C ALA A 162 -11.79 5.58 10.37
N GLY A 163 -10.81 4.67 10.51
CA GLY A 163 -9.98 4.51 11.69
C GLY A 163 -9.20 5.77 12.05
N LEU A 164 -8.57 6.40 11.07
CA LEU A 164 -7.85 7.65 11.27
C LEU A 164 -8.79 8.78 11.73
N LYS A 165 -9.98 8.91 11.12
CA LYS A 165 -10.99 9.89 11.56
C LYS A 165 -11.46 9.65 13.00
N ILE A 166 -11.62 8.39 13.41
CA ILE A 166 -11.99 8.00 14.77
C ILE A 166 -10.85 8.33 15.75
N ILE A 167 -9.61 7.99 15.42
CA ILE A 167 -8.42 8.25 16.24
C ILE A 167 -8.24 9.75 16.47
N LEU A 168 -8.44 10.56 15.44
CA LEU A 168 -8.33 12.01 15.50
C LEU A 168 -9.54 12.71 16.14
N GLY A 169 -10.51 11.93 16.68
CA GLY A 169 -11.68 12.49 17.36
C GLY A 169 -12.67 13.22 16.46
N LYS A 170 -12.59 13.02 15.14
CA LYS A 170 -13.42 13.73 14.14
C LYS A 170 -14.82 13.15 13.98
N VAL A 171 -15.04 11.93 14.48
CA VAL A 171 -16.28 11.17 14.32
C VAL A 171 -16.51 10.22 15.48
N HIS A 172 -17.77 9.87 15.72
CA HIS A 172 -18.18 8.90 16.74
C HIS A 172 -18.81 7.65 16.11
N THR A 173 -18.56 6.50 16.73
CA THR A 173 -19.12 5.22 16.32
C THR A 173 -19.21 4.26 17.51
N ASN A 174 -19.77 3.07 17.31
CA ASN A 174 -19.76 2.04 18.34
C ASN A 174 -18.33 1.50 18.57
N SER A 175 -18.12 0.95 19.77
CA SER A 175 -16.80 0.49 20.22
C SER A 175 -16.23 -0.65 19.37
N GLN A 176 -17.06 -1.57 18.90
CA GLN A 176 -16.64 -2.71 18.09
C GLN A 176 -16.10 -2.27 16.72
N PHE A 177 -16.84 -1.41 16.01
CA PHE A 177 -16.38 -0.84 14.74
C PHE A 177 -15.14 0.02 14.92
N ALA A 178 -15.11 0.88 15.98
CA ALA A 178 -13.94 1.67 16.30
C ALA A 178 -12.69 0.81 16.53
N LYS A 179 -12.81 -0.29 17.27
CA LYS A 179 -11.71 -1.25 17.50
C LYS A 179 -11.23 -1.86 16.18
N LYS A 180 -12.14 -2.35 15.33
CA LYS A 180 -11.83 -2.94 14.01
C LYS A 180 -11.05 -1.94 13.14
N CYS A 181 -11.51 -0.70 13.04
CA CYS A 181 -10.88 0.33 12.23
C CYS A 181 -9.50 0.74 12.79
N LYS A 182 -9.38 0.95 14.11
CA LYS A 182 -8.10 1.28 14.75
C LYS A 182 -7.06 0.17 14.55
N GLU A 183 -7.48 -1.08 14.63
CA GLU A 183 -6.58 -2.21 14.40
C GLU A 183 -6.04 -2.22 12.98
N LYS A 184 -6.86 -1.89 11.96
CA LYS A 184 -6.40 -1.75 10.57
C LYS A 184 -5.33 -0.67 10.42
N VAL A 185 -5.51 0.49 11.09
CA VAL A 185 -4.54 1.58 11.07
C VAL A 185 -3.23 1.21 11.78
N PHE A 186 -3.33 0.60 12.98
CA PHE A 186 -2.14 0.32 13.80
C PHE A 186 -1.40 -0.95 13.34
N ARG A 187 -2.12 -1.89 12.75
CA ARG A 187 -1.59 -3.21 12.39
C ARG A 187 -2.03 -3.62 10.97
N PRO A 188 -1.61 -2.87 9.95
CA PRO A 188 -1.92 -3.23 8.56
C PRO A 188 -1.44 -4.65 8.26
N THR A 189 -2.20 -5.37 7.43
CA THR A 189 -1.93 -6.79 7.14
C THR A 189 -1.76 -6.99 5.64
N PRO A 190 -0.52 -6.88 5.13
CA PRO A 190 -0.20 -7.14 3.73
C PRO A 190 -0.60 -8.56 3.32
N LYS A 191 -1.04 -8.73 2.09
CA LYS A 191 -1.56 -10.01 1.56
C LYS A 191 -0.45 -10.89 0.96
N LEU A 192 0.65 -11.09 1.71
CA LEU A 192 1.86 -11.75 1.22
C LEU A 192 1.57 -13.17 0.70
N GLU A 193 0.94 -14.01 1.49
CA GLU A 193 0.61 -15.40 1.12
C GLU A 193 -0.20 -15.48 -0.19
N PHE A 194 -1.21 -14.61 -0.31
CA PHE A 194 -2.04 -14.51 -1.51
C PHE A 194 -1.23 -14.01 -2.70
N GLY A 195 -0.47 -12.92 -2.51
CA GLY A 195 0.36 -12.32 -3.56
C GLY A 195 1.37 -13.31 -4.14
N LEU A 196 2.07 -14.05 -3.29
CA LEU A 196 3.03 -15.08 -3.71
C LEU A 196 2.41 -16.14 -4.63
N LYS A 197 1.14 -16.49 -4.42
CA LYS A 197 0.44 -17.51 -5.21
C LYS A 197 -0.23 -16.91 -6.45
N ALA A 198 -0.78 -15.68 -6.34
CA ALA A 198 -1.65 -15.08 -7.34
C ALA A 198 -0.95 -14.18 -8.36
N ALA A 199 0.18 -13.54 -8.02
CA ALA A 199 0.82 -12.54 -8.86
C ALA A 199 1.20 -13.03 -10.28
N LYS A 200 1.49 -14.31 -10.43
CA LYS A 200 1.76 -14.92 -11.76
C LYS A 200 0.56 -14.86 -12.73
N TYR A 201 -0.63 -14.60 -12.23
CA TYR A 201 -1.87 -14.47 -13.01
C TYR A 201 -2.26 -13.01 -13.24
N PHE A 202 -1.57 -12.06 -12.62
CA PHE A 202 -1.83 -10.63 -12.79
C PHE A 202 -1.22 -10.12 -14.09
N SER A 203 -1.98 -9.33 -14.84
CA SER A 203 -1.46 -8.56 -15.98
C SER A 203 -0.71 -7.34 -15.47
N SER A 204 -1.26 -6.65 -14.45
CA SER A 204 -0.62 -5.57 -13.73
C SER A 204 -1.00 -5.64 -12.25
N SER A 205 -0.17 -5.05 -11.40
CA SER A 205 -0.49 -4.92 -9.97
C SER A 205 0.28 -3.77 -9.33
N MET A 206 -0.28 -3.29 -8.24
CA MET A 206 0.28 -2.29 -7.34
C MET A 206 -0.36 -2.51 -5.96
N ASP A 207 0.35 -2.19 -4.88
CA ASP A 207 -0.27 -2.08 -3.57
C ASP A 207 -0.98 -0.71 -3.43
N SER A 208 -1.81 -0.55 -2.41
CA SER A 208 -2.50 0.71 -2.16
C SER A 208 -2.12 1.25 -0.78
N SER A 209 -1.03 2.01 -0.75
CA SER A 209 -0.52 2.75 0.41
C SER A 209 -1.12 4.14 0.50
N ASP A 210 -1.13 4.90 -0.61
CA ASP A 210 -1.53 6.30 -0.64
C ASP A 210 -3.02 6.53 -0.94
N GLY A 211 -3.74 5.46 -1.24
CA GLY A 211 -5.16 5.47 -1.56
C GLY A 211 -5.49 4.90 -2.94
N LEU A 212 -6.67 4.29 -3.01
CA LEU A 212 -7.13 3.56 -4.19
C LEU A 212 -7.13 4.42 -5.47
N SER A 213 -7.47 5.71 -5.35
CA SER A 213 -7.49 6.62 -6.50
C SER A 213 -6.09 6.83 -7.08
N ILE A 214 -5.06 6.97 -6.24
CA ILE A 214 -3.67 7.12 -6.67
C ILE A 214 -3.24 5.86 -7.39
N THR A 215 -3.43 4.70 -6.76
CA THR A 215 -3.09 3.38 -7.33
C THR A 215 -3.73 3.16 -8.69
N LEU A 216 -5.04 3.36 -8.82
CA LEU A 216 -5.75 3.17 -10.09
C LEU A 216 -5.30 4.16 -11.18
N ASN A 217 -5.06 5.43 -10.82
CA ASN A 217 -4.59 6.42 -11.79
C ASN A 217 -3.17 6.12 -12.28
N ASP A 218 -2.28 5.65 -11.41
CA ASP A 218 -0.91 5.30 -11.80
C ASP A 218 -0.90 4.05 -12.68
N MET A 219 -1.64 3.01 -12.34
CA MET A 219 -1.79 1.82 -13.18
C MET A 219 -2.42 2.15 -14.55
N SER A 220 -3.48 2.96 -14.57
CA SER A 220 -4.15 3.42 -15.81
C SER A 220 -3.19 4.22 -16.69
N LYS A 221 -2.48 5.19 -16.12
CA LYS A 221 -1.52 6.04 -16.81
C LYS A 221 -0.37 5.23 -17.41
N GLN A 222 0.24 4.33 -16.62
CA GLN A 222 1.35 3.51 -17.09
C GLN A 222 0.93 2.45 -18.11
N SER A 223 -0.27 1.90 -17.97
CA SER A 223 -0.84 0.94 -18.94
C SER A 223 -1.37 1.62 -20.20
N GLN A 224 -1.49 2.95 -20.23
CA GLN A 224 -2.12 3.72 -21.31
C GLN A 224 -3.54 3.22 -21.64
N ASN A 225 -4.26 2.74 -20.63
CA ASN A 225 -5.61 2.22 -20.74
C ASN A 225 -6.55 2.92 -19.77
N ARG A 226 -7.84 2.95 -20.11
CA ARG A 226 -8.90 3.48 -19.26
C ARG A 226 -9.35 2.40 -18.27
N PHE A 227 -9.48 2.76 -17.00
CA PHE A 227 -10.02 1.92 -15.95
C PHE A 227 -11.46 2.37 -15.61
N VAL A 228 -12.40 1.46 -15.74
CA VAL A 228 -13.83 1.71 -15.46
C VAL A 228 -14.20 0.96 -14.19
N ILE A 229 -14.47 1.68 -13.13
CA ILE A 229 -14.89 1.14 -11.84
C ILE A 229 -16.42 1.10 -11.81
N THR A 230 -16.97 -0.07 -11.53
CA THR A 230 -18.43 -0.31 -11.46
C THR A 230 -18.93 -0.65 -10.06
N ASN A 231 -18.03 -1.17 -9.22
CA ASN A 231 -18.33 -1.57 -7.85
C ASN A 231 -17.29 -1.01 -6.89
N LEU A 232 -17.72 -0.62 -5.72
CA LEU A 232 -16.81 -0.21 -4.65
C LEU A 232 -16.37 -1.44 -3.84
N PRO A 233 -15.06 -1.60 -3.53
CA PRO A 233 -14.60 -2.65 -2.63
C PRO A 233 -14.89 -2.27 -1.17
N VAL A 234 -16.12 -2.52 -0.72
CA VAL A 234 -16.60 -2.03 0.57
C VAL A 234 -17.45 -3.07 1.28
N GLU A 235 -17.38 -3.08 2.60
CA GLU A 235 -18.26 -3.86 3.49
C GLU A 235 -19.40 -3.00 4.01
N ASP A 236 -20.52 -3.64 4.40
CA ASP A 236 -21.74 -2.96 4.84
C ASP A 236 -21.53 -2.05 6.06
N ASP A 237 -20.67 -2.43 6.98
CA ASP A 237 -20.35 -1.65 8.18
C ASP A 237 -19.66 -0.30 7.87
N ILE A 238 -18.86 -0.23 6.79
CA ILE A 238 -18.31 1.04 6.27
C ILE A 238 -19.41 1.89 5.62
N VAL A 239 -20.33 1.26 4.88
CA VAL A 239 -21.48 1.96 4.29
C VAL A 239 -22.33 2.60 5.38
N ASP A 240 -22.63 1.86 6.43
CA ASP A 240 -23.40 2.34 7.58
C ASP A 240 -22.68 3.44 8.35
N PHE A 241 -21.37 3.30 8.55
CA PHE A 241 -20.54 4.34 9.16
C PHE A 241 -20.59 5.64 8.34
N ALA A 242 -20.42 5.56 7.02
CA ALA A 242 -20.48 6.71 6.14
C ALA A 242 -21.83 7.41 6.21
N LYS A 243 -22.94 6.66 6.16
CA LYS A 243 -24.31 7.19 6.28
C LYS A 243 -24.53 7.90 7.61
N LYS A 244 -24.19 7.25 8.74
CA LYS A 244 -24.36 7.81 10.10
C LYS A 244 -23.60 9.12 10.30
N ASN A 245 -22.43 9.23 9.70
CA ASN A 245 -21.56 10.41 9.82
C ASN A 245 -21.72 11.39 8.65
N LYS A 246 -22.70 11.19 7.78
CA LYS A 246 -22.97 12.04 6.58
C LYS A 246 -21.72 12.24 5.70
N MET A 247 -20.93 11.19 5.54
CA MET A 247 -19.71 11.19 4.74
C MET A 247 -19.96 10.69 3.32
N ASN A 248 -19.19 11.20 2.37
CA ASN A 248 -19.17 10.64 1.03
C ASN A 248 -18.45 9.28 1.05
N LEU A 249 -19.17 8.21 0.75
CA LEU A 249 -18.63 6.85 0.73
C LEU A 249 -17.50 6.69 -0.28
N ALA A 250 -17.64 7.27 -1.48
CA ALA A 250 -16.62 7.20 -2.51
C ALA A 250 -15.30 7.86 -2.06
N ASP A 251 -15.37 8.99 -1.37
CA ASP A 251 -14.18 9.68 -0.85
C ASP A 251 -13.48 8.85 0.25
N LEU A 252 -14.23 8.17 1.12
CA LEU A 252 -13.66 7.26 2.12
C LEU A 252 -12.87 6.11 1.46
N ILE A 253 -13.37 5.59 0.35
CA ILE A 253 -12.81 4.42 -0.34
C ILE A 253 -11.67 4.83 -1.26
N PHE A 254 -11.84 5.89 -2.05
CA PHE A 254 -10.85 6.26 -3.06
C PHE A 254 -9.69 7.08 -2.50
N CYS A 255 -9.92 7.91 -1.48
CA CYS A 255 -8.93 8.88 -1.01
C CYS A 255 -8.26 8.50 0.33
N GLY A 256 -8.68 7.41 0.97
CA GLY A 256 -8.03 6.90 2.18
C GLY A 256 -6.77 6.10 1.86
N GLY A 257 -5.67 6.41 2.55
CA GLY A 257 -4.43 5.66 2.45
C GLY A 257 -4.31 4.53 3.47
N GLU A 258 -3.19 3.81 3.41
CA GLU A 258 -2.72 2.78 4.34
C GLU A 258 -3.58 1.51 4.42
N GLU A 259 -4.39 1.21 3.41
CA GLU A 259 -5.13 -0.06 3.37
C GLU A 259 -4.20 -1.25 3.05
N TYR A 260 -3.08 -1.02 2.34
CA TYR A 260 -2.09 -2.04 1.95
C TYR A 260 -2.70 -3.27 1.27
N GLU A 261 -3.78 -3.04 0.53
CA GLU A 261 -4.42 -4.08 -0.27
C GLU A 261 -3.79 -4.13 -1.67
N ILE A 262 -3.76 -5.33 -2.26
CA ILE A 262 -3.31 -5.52 -3.64
C ILE A 262 -4.41 -5.06 -4.60
N VAL A 263 -4.08 -4.16 -5.49
CA VAL A 263 -4.89 -3.80 -6.66
C VAL A 263 -4.26 -4.46 -7.88
N ALA A 264 -5.03 -5.24 -8.62
CA ALA A 264 -4.51 -5.97 -9.78
C ALA A 264 -5.48 -5.96 -10.95
N THR A 265 -4.95 -6.17 -12.15
CA THR A 265 -5.75 -6.49 -13.33
C THR A 265 -5.50 -7.93 -13.75
N ILE A 266 -6.56 -8.64 -14.14
CA ILE A 266 -6.53 -10.07 -14.39
C ILE A 266 -7.29 -10.36 -15.69
N SER A 267 -6.67 -11.13 -16.60
CA SER A 267 -7.39 -11.65 -17.76
C SER A 267 -8.60 -12.49 -17.30
N PRO A 268 -9.78 -12.36 -17.92
CA PRO A 268 -10.98 -13.15 -17.59
C PRO A 268 -10.70 -14.67 -17.52
N ARG A 269 -9.79 -15.17 -18.35
CA ARG A 269 -9.39 -16.59 -18.36
C ARG A 269 -8.74 -17.08 -17.05
N ASN A 270 -8.12 -16.17 -16.30
CA ASN A 270 -7.42 -16.47 -15.06
C ASN A 270 -8.22 -16.12 -13.79
N LEU A 271 -9.33 -15.41 -13.94
CA LEU A 271 -10.09 -14.89 -12.81
C LEU A 271 -10.55 -16.00 -11.85
N HIS A 272 -11.05 -17.12 -12.38
CA HIS A 272 -11.49 -18.25 -11.55
C HIS A 272 -10.35 -18.84 -10.70
N LYS A 273 -9.11 -18.88 -11.24
CA LYS A 273 -7.93 -19.35 -10.51
C LYS A 273 -7.61 -18.42 -9.34
N VAL A 274 -7.64 -17.10 -9.59
CA VAL A 274 -7.36 -16.11 -8.55
C VAL A 274 -8.43 -16.10 -7.48
N ARG A 275 -9.73 -16.22 -7.84
CA ARG A 275 -10.83 -16.39 -6.87
C ARG A 275 -10.63 -17.61 -5.96
N ASN A 276 -10.21 -18.76 -6.53
CA ASN A 276 -9.94 -19.97 -5.75
C ASN A 276 -8.74 -19.79 -4.81
N LEU A 277 -7.70 -19.08 -5.25
CA LEU A 277 -6.55 -18.74 -4.39
C LEU A 277 -6.95 -17.81 -3.24
N ALA A 278 -7.78 -16.82 -3.50
CA ALA A 278 -8.31 -15.93 -2.46
C ALA A 278 -9.13 -16.72 -1.41
N LYS A 279 -10.06 -17.58 -1.85
CA LYS A 279 -10.83 -18.47 -0.96
C LYS A 279 -9.92 -19.36 -0.13
N GLY A 280 -8.91 -20.00 -0.76
CA GLY A 280 -7.92 -20.83 -0.07
C GLY A 280 -7.02 -20.08 0.92
N SER A 281 -6.98 -18.74 0.84
CA SER A 281 -6.30 -17.86 1.78
C SER A 281 -7.29 -17.19 2.77
N ASN A 282 -8.52 -17.66 2.84
CA ASN A 282 -9.60 -17.10 3.66
C ASN A 282 -9.83 -15.59 3.43
N MET A 283 -9.83 -15.18 2.17
CA MET A 283 -9.95 -13.79 1.74
C MET A 283 -11.07 -13.61 0.73
N SER A 284 -11.70 -12.42 0.76
CA SER A 284 -12.63 -11.98 -0.27
C SER A 284 -11.88 -11.23 -1.37
N LEU A 285 -12.08 -11.62 -2.63
CA LEU A 285 -11.61 -10.88 -3.79
C LEU A 285 -12.74 -10.00 -4.30
N TYR A 286 -12.49 -8.69 -4.39
CA TYR A 286 -13.46 -7.72 -4.89
C TYR A 286 -13.20 -7.41 -6.35
N GLU A 287 -14.18 -7.69 -7.22
CA GLU A 287 -14.16 -7.30 -8.62
C GLU A 287 -14.76 -5.91 -8.75
N ILE A 288 -13.93 -4.93 -8.98
CA ILE A 288 -14.32 -3.52 -8.90
C ILE A 288 -14.55 -2.88 -10.25
N GLY A 289 -14.18 -3.53 -11.36
CA GLY A 289 -14.36 -2.96 -12.69
C GLY A 289 -13.58 -3.68 -13.77
N TYR A 290 -13.33 -2.97 -14.86
CA TYR A 290 -12.66 -3.51 -16.04
C TYR A 290 -11.79 -2.49 -16.75
N VAL A 291 -10.87 -2.98 -17.58
CA VAL A 291 -9.94 -2.18 -18.39
C VAL A 291 -10.46 -2.07 -19.82
N THR A 292 -10.47 -0.86 -20.38
CA THR A 292 -10.88 -0.59 -21.77
C THR A 292 -9.95 0.39 -22.46
N SER A 293 -10.20 0.66 -23.75
CA SER A 293 -9.45 1.67 -24.51
C SER A 293 -9.71 3.08 -23.98
N GLY A 294 -8.71 3.92 -24.05
CA GLY A 294 -8.77 5.32 -23.60
C GLY A 294 -7.79 5.60 -22.48
N LYS A 295 -8.01 6.72 -21.81
CA LYS A 295 -7.22 7.19 -20.67
C LYS A 295 -8.16 7.53 -19.51
N ARG A 296 -7.64 7.70 -18.31
CA ARG A 296 -8.34 8.10 -17.08
C ARG A 296 -9.01 6.93 -16.36
N VAL A 297 -9.26 7.17 -15.09
CA VAL A 297 -10.06 6.32 -14.21
C VAL A 297 -11.44 6.94 -14.06
N VAL A 298 -12.47 6.13 -14.19
CA VAL A 298 -13.85 6.58 -14.02
C VAL A 298 -14.61 5.64 -13.10
N TYR A 299 -15.56 6.19 -12.36
CA TYR A 299 -16.51 5.45 -11.55
C TYR A 299 -17.91 5.61 -12.14
N ILE A 300 -18.61 4.50 -12.32
CA ILE A 300 -20.01 4.48 -12.79
C ILE A 300 -20.92 4.46 -11.55
N GLU A 301 -21.46 5.62 -11.23
CA GLU A 301 -22.43 5.75 -10.14
C GLU A 301 -23.83 6.04 -10.69
N LYS A 302 -24.81 5.21 -10.37
CA LYS A 302 -26.22 5.37 -10.81
C LYS A 302 -26.34 5.66 -12.33
N LYS A 303 -25.60 4.92 -13.15
CA LYS A 303 -25.52 5.08 -14.63
C LYS A 303 -24.87 6.38 -15.10
N ARG A 304 -24.28 7.16 -14.21
CA ARG A 304 -23.51 8.37 -14.55
C ARG A 304 -22.02 8.08 -14.37
N GLU A 305 -21.26 8.63 -15.29
CA GLU A 305 -19.80 8.52 -15.25
C GLU A 305 -19.21 9.71 -14.48
N ARG A 306 -18.37 9.40 -13.49
CA ARG A 306 -17.59 10.38 -12.72
C ARG A 306 -16.10 10.07 -12.90
N VAL A 307 -15.32 11.06 -13.30
CA VAL A 307 -13.85 10.92 -13.34
C VAL A 307 -13.32 10.83 -11.90
N ILE A 308 -12.48 9.85 -11.62
CA ILE A 308 -11.76 9.72 -10.37
C ILE A 308 -10.42 10.44 -10.52
N SER A 309 -10.35 11.65 -9.96
CA SER A 309 -9.11 12.41 -9.86
C SER A 309 -8.20 11.80 -8.80
N ARG A 310 -6.90 12.04 -8.90
CA ARG A 310 -5.94 11.65 -7.86
C ARG A 310 -6.29 12.36 -6.55
N CYS A 311 -6.72 11.61 -5.57
CA CYS A 311 -6.89 12.02 -4.18
C CYS A 311 -6.28 10.94 -3.28
N GLY A 312 -5.73 11.32 -2.15
CA GLY A 312 -5.04 10.43 -1.24
C GLY A 312 -3.90 11.17 -0.55
N TRP A 313 -2.98 10.43 0.03
CA TRP A 313 -1.85 11.01 0.72
C TRP A 313 -0.74 11.37 -0.29
N ILE A 314 -0.20 12.57 -0.18
CA ILE A 314 1.00 13.02 -0.91
C ILE A 314 1.80 13.83 0.08
N HIS A 315 3.03 13.40 0.37
CA HIS A 315 3.91 14.10 1.30
C HIS A 315 4.23 15.52 0.80
N LEU A 316 4.41 16.45 1.75
CA LEU A 316 4.76 17.86 1.50
C LEU A 316 3.71 18.65 0.71
N ARG A 317 2.54 18.10 0.48
CA ARG A 317 1.43 18.81 -0.14
C ARG A 317 0.65 19.57 0.92
N SER A 318 0.61 20.89 0.79
CA SER A 318 -0.18 21.80 1.65
C SER A 318 -1.65 21.80 1.30
#